data_c7135ed5a2adbb82186d6685846ab654
#
_entry.id   c7135ed5a2adbb82186d6685846ab654
#
_cell.length_a   1.000
_cell.length_b   1.000
_cell.length_c   1.000
_cell.angle_alpha   90.00
_cell.angle_beta   90.00
_cell.angle_gamma   90.00
#
_symmetry.space_group_name_H-M   'P 1'
#
loop_
_entity.id
_entity.type
_entity.pdbx_description
1 polymer ?
#
loop_
_entity_poly.entity_id
_entity_poly.type
_entity_poly.pdbx_seq_one_letter_code
_entity_poly.pdbx_strand_id
1 'polypeptide(L)'
;GGYGVVDVLVGDVSPSGKLTDTIAYDIKDYPAYDNFGGEERNFYAEDIYVGYRYFETFAKDKVRYPFGYGLSYTDFKIGVKHASMDFEKGVANICVKVTNTGKRLGKEVVQVYGEMPQGRLGKPSRVLIDFAKTKELVPGLCDELKFEIPLDRMASFDDSGVTGHRNCYVLEAGDYTIHVGNSIRNTTECLFFELAETVELQKLQEALAPYEKFDRMKPFCDENGRMLIEYEETPLVTVDMYDRREQELPEEIPVTGDKGIMLLDVREGKATMDEFIAQFDDEDLACFVRGEGMGSSLVTAGTASAFAGVS
;
A
#
# COMPACT_ATOMS: atom_id res chain seq x y z
N GLY A 1 -19.85 15.03 -10.90
CA GLY A 1 -19.57 13.74 -11.57
C GLY A 1 -20.16 13.61 -12.96
N GLY A 2 -21.46 13.95 -13.20
CA GLY A 2 -22.16 13.65 -14.46
C GLY A 2 -21.53 14.26 -15.71
N TYR A 3 -21.12 15.52 -15.67
CA TYR A 3 -20.50 16.19 -16.82
C TYR A 3 -19.21 15.48 -17.29
N GLY A 4 -18.32 15.06 -16.35
CA GLY A 4 -17.10 14.37 -16.72
C GLY A 4 -17.35 13.01 -17.40
N VAL A 5 -18.44 12.32 -17.07
CA VAL A 5 -18.84 11.09 -17.79
C VAL A 5 -19.29 11.41 -19.20
N VAL A 6 -20.08 12.48 -19.37
CA VAL A 6 -20.53 12.94 -20.68
C VAL A 6 -19.34 13.36 -21.56
N ASP A 7 -18.41 14.16 -21.04
CA ASP A 7 -17.21 14.62 -21.76
C ASP A 7 -16.38 13.44 -22.30
N VAL A 8 -16.25 12.36 -21.49
CA VAL A 8 -15.60 11.12 -21.93
C VAL A 8 -16.43 10.42 -23.01
N LEU A 9 -17.76 10.26 -22.82
CA LEU A 9 -18.61 9.53 -23.76
C LEU A 9 -18.72 10.19 -25.11
N VAL A 10 -18.77 11.54 -25.16
CA VAL A 10 -18.81 12.28 -26.43
C VAL A 10 -17.43 12.47 -27.07
N GLY A 11 -16.36 12.12 -26.34
CA GLY A 11 -14.99 12.14 -26.82
C GLY A 11 -14.27 13.48 -26.71
N ASP A 12 -14.81 14.42 -25.94
CA ASP A 12 -14.16 15.72 -25.66
C ASP A 12 -12.91 15.53 -24.78
N VAL A 13 -12.95 14.53 -23.88
CA VAL A 13 -11.82 14.15 -23.03
C VAL A 13 -11.45 12.69 -23.25
N SER A 14 -10.17 12.42 -23.52
CA SER A 14 -9.65 11.05 -23.57
C SER A 14 -9.52 10.50 -22.16
N PRO A 15 -10.16 9.34 -21.83
CA PRO A 15 -10.01 8.73 -20.52
C PRO A 15 -8.56 8.29 -20.28
N SER A 16 -8.12 8.39 -19.04
CA SER A 16 -6.77 8.02 -18.62
C SER A 16 -6.72 7.42 -17.21
N GLY A 17 -7.91 7.12 -16.64
CA GLY A 17 -8.04 6.39 -15.39
C GLY A 17 -7.68 4.93 -15.55
N LYS A 18 -7.17 4.32 -14.49
CA LYS A 18 -6.87 2.89 -14.43
C LYS A 18 -7.67 2.24 -13.32
N LEU A 19 -8.05 0.98 -13.50
CA LEU A 19 -8.69 0.20 -12.45
C LEU A 19 -7.71 0.01 -11.29
N THR A 20 -8.16 0.35 -10.10
CA THR A 20 -7.42 0.13 -8.85
C THR A 20 -7.79 -1.19 -8.18
N ASP A 21 -8.52 -2.02 -8.90
CA ASP A 21 -8.96 -3.33 -8.48
C ASP A 21 -8.91 -4.33 -9.64
N THR A 22 -9.13 -5.61 -9.35
CA THR A 22 -9.27 -6.69 -10.32
C THR A 22 -10.73 -7.11 -10.37
N ILE A 23 -11.31 -7.16 -11.56
CA ILE A 23 -12.70 -7.60 -11.75
C ILE A 23 -12.69 -9.04 -12.27
N ALA A 24 -13.18 -9.97 -11.46
CA ALA A 24 -13.34 -11.36 -11.84
C ALA A 24 -14.61 -11.58 -12.71
N TYR A 25 -14.73 -12.77 -13.30
CA TYR A 25 -15.95 -13.15 -14.02
C TYR A 25 -17.10 -13.48 -13.07
N ASP A 26 -16.81 -14.06 -11.90
CA ASP A 26 -17.80 -14.41 -10.88
C ASP A 26 -17.32 -13.89 -9.51
N ILE A 27 -18.26 -13.47 -8.68
CA ILE A 27 -17.98 -13.05 -7.29
C ILE A 27 -17.42 -14.22 -6.45
N LYS A 28 -17.77 -15.45 -6.80
CA LYS A 28 -17.25 -16.66 -6.15
C LYS A 28 -15.78 -16.94 -6.43
N ASP A 29 -15.20 -16.27 -7.42
CA ASP A 29 -13.79 -16.41 -7.74
C ASP A 29 -12.89 -15.59 -6.79
N TYR A 30 -13.46 -14.71 -5.94
CA TYR A 30 -12.70 -13.95 -4.96
C TYR A 30 -12.36 -14.80 -3.73
N PRO A 31 -11.12 -14.73 -3.23
CA PRO A 31 -10.65 -15.61 -2.14
C PRO A 31 -11.43 -15.42 -0.83
N ALA A 32 -11.95 -14.22 -0.58
CA ALA A 32 -12.72 -13.91 0.63
C ALA A 32 -14.20 -14.35 0.55
N TYR A 33 -14.67 -14.89 -0.59
CA TYR A 33 -16.10 -15.15 -0.79
C TYR A 33 -16.70 -16.07 0.27
N ASP A 34 -16.00 -17.14 0.65
CA ASP A 34 -16.47 -18.11 1.63
C ASP A 34 -16.26 -17.68 3.09
N ASN A 35 -15.42 -16.65 3.31
CA ASN A 35 -15.07 -16.16 4.66
C ASN A 35 -15.74 -14.83 5.00
N PHE A 36 -16.38 -14.18 4.03
CA PHE A 36 -16.99 -12.87 4.20
C PHE A 36 -18.34 -12.95 4.91
N GLY A 37 -18.59 -12.01 5.84
CA GLY A 37 -19.92 -11.82 6.44
C GLY A 37 -20.22 -12.72 7.64
N GLY A 38 -19.24 -13.19 8.36
CA GLY A 38 -19.43 -13.85 9.65
C GLY A 38 -20.10 -12.91 10.67
N GLU A 39 -21.12 -13.39 11.39
CA GLU A 39 -21.86 -12.56 12.38
C GLU A 39 -21.02 -12.24 13.62
N GLU A 40 -20.21 -13.20 14.08
CA GLU A 40 -19.39 -13.04 15.29
C GLU A 40 -17.92 -12.76 14.96
N ARG A 41 -17.40 -13.33 13.87
CA ARG A 41 -15.98 -13.30 13.51
C ARG A 41 -15.78 -13.32 11.99
N ASN A 42 -14.71 -12.65 11.55
CA ASN A 42 -14.22 -12.75 10.20
C ASN A 42 -12.73 -13.15 10.24
N PHE A 43 -12.39 -14.19 9.52
CA PHE A 43 -10.99 -14.61 9.34
C PHE A 43 -10.51 -14.17 7.96
N TYR A 44 -9.42 -13.42 7.94
CA TYR A 44 -8.77 -12.97 6.70
C TYR A 44 -7.79 -14.06 6.20
N ALA A 45 -8.36 -15.24 5.87
CA ALA A 45 -7.59 -16.39 5.43
C ALA A 45 -6.82 -16.16 4.11
N GLU A 46 -7.26 -15.21 3.31
CA GLU A 46 -6.57 -14.75 2.12
C GLU A 46 -5.29 -13.96 2.39
N ASP A 47 -5.09 -13.44 3.61
CA ASP A 47 -3.92 -12.69 4.05
C ASP A 47 -3.55 -11.57 3.05
N ILE A 48 -2.31 -11.56 2.55
CA ILE A 48 -1.82 -10.58 1.56
C ILE A 48 -2.36 -10.82 0.14
N TYR A 49 -3.03 -11.95 -0.10
CA TYR A 49 -3.51 -12.36 -1.42
C TYR A 49 -4.91 -11.80 -1.70
N VAL A 50 -5.02 -10.48 -1.82
CA VAL A 50 -6.23 -9.75 -2.18
C VAL A 50 -6.12 -9.12 -3.57
N GLY A 51 -7.24 -9.03 -4.31
CA GLY A 51 -7.28 -8.42 -5.63
C GLY A 51 -6.27 -9.07 -6.59
N TYR A 52 -5.50 -8.24 -7.31
CA TYR A 52 -4.52 -8.75 -8.29
C TYR A 52 -3.43 -9.64 -7.68
N ARG A 53 -3.09 -9.44 -6.40
CA ARG A 53 -2.10 -10.28 -5.72
C ARG A 53 -2.55 -11.74 -5.66
N TYR A 54 -3.84 -11.97 -5.43
CA TYR A 54 -4.44 -13.30 -5.51
C TYR A 54 -4.55 -13.77 -6.96
N PHE A 55 -5.23 -13.00 -7.79
CA PHE A 55 -5.57 -13.44 -9.14
C PHE A 55 -4.34 -13.68 -10.00
N GLU A 56 -3.35 -12.80 -9.98
CA GLU A 56 -2.13 -12.97 -10.79
C GLU A 56 -1.23 -14.09 -10.27
N THR A 57 -1.38 -14.51 -9.02
CA THR A 57 -0.63 -15.63 -8.45
C THR A 57 -1.31 -16.96 -8.70
N PHE A 58 -2.62 -17.06 -8.46
CA PHE A 58 -3.32 -18.36 -8.40
C PHE A 58 -4.42 -18.56 -9.46
N ALA A 59 -5.04 -17.48 -9.96
CA ALA A 59 -6.29 -17.58 -10.70
C ALA A 59 -6.39 -16.59 -11.89
N LYS A 60 -5.33 -16.52 -12.71
CA LYS A 60 -5.26 -15.59 -13.85
C LYS A 60 -6.39 -15.72 -14.86
N ASP A 61 -6.89 -16.95 -15.04
CA ASP A 61 -7.98 -17.29 -15.94
C ASP A 61 -9.35 -16.79 -15.48
N LYS A 62 -9.49 -16.46 -14.19
CA LYS A 62 -10.72 -15.95 -13.58
C LYS A 62 -10.94 -14.44 -13.76
N VAL A 63 -9.95 -13.73 -14.29
CA VAL A 63 -9.96 -12.27 -14.39
C VAL A 63 -10.60 -11.78 -15.68
N ARG A 64 -11.64 -10.96 -15.53
CA ARG A 64 -12.30 -10.24 -16.63
C ARG A 64 -11.58 -8.93 -16.98
N TYR A 65 -11.26 -8.12 -15.98
CA TYR A 65 -10.47 -6.89 -16.12
C TYR A 65 -9.34 -6.88 -15.09
N PRO A 66 -8.07 -6.88 -15.53
CA PRO A 66 -6.94 -6.91 -14.61
C PRO A 66 -6.73 -5.56 -13.91
N PHE A 67 -6.02 -5.60 -12.81
CA PHE A 67 -5.54 -4.40 -12.12
C PHE A 67 -4.72 -3.51 -13.09
N GLY A 68 -4.94 -2.20 -12.98
CA GLY A 68 -4.28 -1.23 -13.85
C GLY A 68 -4.86 -1.12 -15.26
N TYR A 69 -5.90 -1.91 -15.60
CA TYR A 69 -6.57 -1.81 -16.89
C TYR A 69 -7.23 -0.44 -17.06
N GLY A 70 -7.20 0.08 -18.28
CA GLY A 70 -7.88 1.32 -18.64
C GLY A 70 -7.98 1.50 -20.15
N LEU A 71 -8.99 2.22 -20.58
CA LEU A 71 -9.23 2.57 -21.96
C LEU A 71 -8.75 3.99 -22.26
N SER A 72 -8.41 4.26 -23.52
CA SER A 72 -8.07 5.59 -24.01
C SER A 72 -8.56 5.74 -25.45
N TYR A 73 -8.71 6.97 -25.92
CA TYR A 73 -8.97 7.28 -27.34
C TYR A 73 -7.70 7.52 -28.13
N THR A 74 -6.54 7.31 -27.51
CA THR A 74 -5.22 7.40 -28.16
C THR A 74 -4.34 6.27 -27.65
N ASP A 75 -3.25 6.01 -28.36
CA ASP A 75 -2.31 4.94 -28.05
C ASP A 75 -1.00 5.51 -27.53
N PHE A 76 -0.34 4.75 -26.65
CA PHE A 76 0.95 5.14 -26.08
C PHE A 76 1.97 4.03 -26.24
N LYS A 77 3.20 4.43 -26.54
CA LYS A 77 4.37 3.55 -26.49
C LYS A 77 5.18 3.89 -25.24
N ILE A 78 5.33 2.90 -24.38
CA ILE A 78 6.19 2.97 -23.19
C ILE A 78 7.52 2.30 -23.52
N GLY A 79 8.62 2.98 -23.23
CA GLY A 79 9.98 2.45 -23.46
C GLY A 79 10.90 2.83 -22.32
N VAL A 80 11.62 1.87 -21.78
CA VAL A 80 12.64 2.09 -20.75
C VAL A 80 13.89 2.68 -21.40
N LYS A 81 14.35 3.82 -20.93
CA LYS A 81 15.57 4.48 -21.35
C LYS A 81 16.78 4.05 -20.54
N HIS A 82 16.57 3.90 -19.25
CA HIS A 82 17.59 3.52 -18.30
C HIS A 82 16.95 2.84 -17.10
N ALA A 83 17.61 1.80 -16.60
CA ALA A 83 17.28 1.18 -15.33
C ALA A 83 18.59 0.72 -14.66
N SER A 84 18.75 1.00 -13.38
CA SER A 84 19.92 0.62 -12.60
C SER A 84 19.59 0.45 -11.13
N MET A 85 20.36 -0.39 -10.45
CA MET A 85 20.30 -0.59 -9.01
C MET A 85 21.48 0.14 -8.35
N ASP A 86 21.19 0.96 -7.36
CA ASP A 86 22.16 1.58 -6.46
C ASP A 86 22.07 0.84 -5.11
N PHE A 87 22.95 -0.14 -4.92
CA PHE A 87 22.97 -0.95 -3.70
C PHE A 87 23.43 -0.17 -2.46
N GLU A 88 24.25 0.88 -2.63
CA GLU A 88 24.73 1.68 -1.50
C GLU A 88 23.57 2.49 -0.89
N LYS A 89 22.69 2.98 -1.73
CA LYS A 89 21.49 3.74 -1.29
C LYS A 89 20.26 2.86 -1.10
N GLY A 90 20.28 1.61 -1.58
CA GLY A 90 19.13 0.74 -1.57
C GLY A 90 17.98 1.25 -2.47
N VAL A 91 18.30 1.81 -3.65
CA VAL A 91 17.32 2.46 -4.54
C VAL A 91 17.47 1.96 -5.99
N ALA A 92 16.36 1.54 -6.58
CA ALA A 92 16.28 1.29 -8.01
C ALA A 92 15.90 2.57 -8.76
N ASN A 93 16.71 2.98 -9.74
CA ASN A 93 16.51 4.17 -10.56
C ASN A 93 16.03 3.76 -11.95
N ILE A 94 14.85 4.22 -12.37
CA ILE A 94 14.25 3.88 -13.65
C ILE A 94 13.81 5.14 -14.36
N CYS A 95 14.19 5.28 -15.63
CA CYS A 95 13.73 6.35 -16.51
C CYS A 95 12.95 5.76 -17.69
N VAL A 96 11.70 6.21 -17.82
CA VAL A 96 10.75 5.71 -18.81
C VAL A 96 10.32 6.83 -19.73
N LYS A 97 10.39 6.58 -21.04
CA LYS A 97 9.84 7.48 -22.07
C LYS A 97 8.47 6.98 -22.49
N VAL A 98 7.47 7.85 -22.42
CA VAL A 98 6.10 7.59 -22.92
C VAL A 98 5.85 8.48 -24.11
N THR A 99 5.48 7.90 -25.24
CA THR A 99 5.17 8.63 -26.49
C THR A 99 3.72 8.40 -26.86
N ASN A 100 2.97 9.46 -27.12
CA ASN A 100 1.65 9.35 -27.70
C ASN A 100 1.78 8.98 -29.18
N THR A 101 1.45 7.74 -29.53
CA THR A 101 1.53 7.19 -30.90
C THR A 101 0.19 7.22 -31.62
N GLY A 102 -0.88 7.59 -30.92
CA GLY A 102 -2.22 7.69 -31.49
C GLY A 102 -2.51 9.04 -32.13
N LYS A 103 -3.78 9.35 -32.30
CA LYS A 103 -4.25 10.52 -33.06
C LYS A 103 -4.95 11.59 -32.20
N ARG A 104 -5.09 11.36 -30.91
CA ARG A 104 -5.78 12.27 -29.98
C ARG A 104 -4.86 12.67 -28.83
N LEU A 105 -5.18 13.80 -28.23
CA LEU A 105 -4.60 14.26 -26.99
C LEU A 105 -4.94 13.28 -25.87
N GLY A 106 -4.00 12.99 -24.98
CA GLY A 106 -4.26 12.09 -23.85
C GLY A 106 -3.10 11.99 -22.87
N LYS A 107 -3.34 11.23 -21.81
CA LYS A 107 -2.39 10.94 -20.72
C LYS A 107 -2.30 9.43 -20.51
N GLU A 108 -1.14 8.96 -20.08
CA GLU A 108 -0.94 7.55 -19.72
C GLU A 108 -0.40 7.43 -18.30
N VAL A 109 -0.76 6.33 -17.62
CA VAL A 109 -0.20 5.97 -16.33
C VAL A 109 0.80 4.84 -16.51
N VAL A 110 2.06 5.12 -16.17
CA VAL A 110 3.10 4.10 -16.08
C VAL A 110 3.05 3.49 -14.70
N GLN A 111 3.05 2.16 -14.64
CA GLN A 111 3.01 1.35 -13.44
C GLN A 111 4.28 0.51 -13.36
N VAL A 112 4.90 0.48 -12.18
CA VAL A 112 6.13 -0.27 -11.92
C VAL A 112 5.81 -1.38 -10.95
N TYR A 113 6.16 -2.61 -11.31
CA TYR A 113 5.87 -3.80 -10.53
C TYR A 113 7.16 -4.51 -10.14
N GLY A 114 7.23 -4.92 -8.87
CA GLY A 114 8.28 -5.80 -8.36
C GLY A 114 7.82 -7.27 -8.38
N GLU A 115 8.70 -8.14 -8.83
CA GLU A 115 8.63 -9.59 -8.68
C GLU A 115 9.75 -10.01 -7.75
N MET A 116 9.41 -10.62 -6.62
CA MET A 116 10.33 -10.98 -5.56
C MET A 116 10.47 -12.50 -5.48
N PRO A 117 11.58 -13.02 -4.93
CA PRO A 117 11.74 -14.45 -4.71
C PRO A 117 10.64 -14.98 -3.79
N GLN A 118 10.09 -16.16 -4.07
CA GLN A 118 9.07 -16.76 -3.21
C GLN A 118 9.59 -17.00 -1.79
N GLY A 119 10.86 -17.40 -1.65
CA GLY A 119 11.53 -17.56 -0.38
C GLY A 119 10.78 -18.49 0.58
N ARG A 120 10.89 -18.19 1.88
CA ARG A 120 10.21 -18.93 2.95
C ARG A 120 8.85 -18.36 3.31
N LEU A 121 8.65 -17.06 3.06
CA LEU A 121 7.40 -16.36 3.40
C LEU A 121 6.29 -16.61 2.37
N GLY A 122 6.66 -16.87 1.10
CA GLY A 122 5.72 -16.84 -0.01
C GLY A 122 5.35 -15.41 -0.39
N LYS A 123 5.12 -15.17 -1.68
CA LYS A 123 4.82 -13.81 -2.17
C LYS A 123 3.85 -13.83 -3.33
N PRO A 124 3.08 -12.76 -3.51
CA PRO A 124 2.35 -12.54 -4.76
C PRO A 124 3.31 -12.54 -5.95
N SER A 125 2.86 -13.02 -7.09
CA SER A 125 3.70 -13.08 -8.30
C SER A 125 4.26 -11.71 -8.70
N ARG A 126 3.51 -10.65 -8.43
CA ARG A 126 3.93 -9.26 -8.63
C ARG A 126 3.24 -8.31 -7.67
N VAL A 127 3.92 -7.22 -7.30
CA VAL A 127 3.39 -6.15 -6.46
C VAL A 127 3.65 -4.80 -7.11
N LEU A 128 2.66 -3.92 -7.16
CA LEU A 128 2.85 -2.53 -7.58
C LEU A 128 3.74 -1.83 -6.56
N ILE A 129 4.90 -1.35 -7.01
CA ILE A 129 5.90 -0.69 -6.16
C ILE A 129 5.99 0.81 -6.42
N ASP A 130 5.60 1.28 -7.62
CA ASP A 130 5.47 2.70 -7.92
C ASP A 130 4.58 2.94 -9.13
N PHE A 131 4.11 4.17 -9.32
CA PHE A 131 3.40 4.60 -10.52
C PHE A 131 3.49 6.11 -10.71
N ALA A 132 3.40 6.55 -11.96
CA ALA A 132 3.33 7.96 -12.29
C ALA A 132 2.48 8.18 -13.55
N LYS A 133 1.88 9.36 -13.66
CA LYS A 133 1.07 9.76 -14.80
C LYS A 133 1.79 10.83 -15.62
N THR A 134 1.76 10.69 -16.95
CA THR A 134 2.33 11.68 -17.85
C THR A 134 1.59 13.01 -17.77
N LYS A 135 2.24 14.05 -18.22
CA LYS A 135 1.56 15.26 -18.68
C LYS A 135 0.62 14.91 -19.85
N GLU A 136 -0.19 15.87 -20.23
CA GLU A 136 -1.03 15.74 -21.40
C GLU A 136 -0.17 15.79 -22.68
N LEU A 137 -0.29 14.74 -23.50
CA LEU A 137 0.54 14.56 -24.68
C LEU A 137 -0.29 14.67 -25.97
N VAL A 138 0.05 15.62 -26.83
CA VAL A 138 -0.47 15.65 -28.20
C VAL A 138 0.17 14.53 -29.02
N PRO A 139 -0.46 14.09 -30.13
CA PRO A 139 0.09 13.08 -31.03
C PRO A 139 1.56 13.36 -31.41
N GLY A 140 2.39 12.34 -31.29
CA GLY A 140 3.83 12.39 -31.58
C GLY A 140 4.72 12.94 -30.48
N LEU A 141 4.17 13.62 -29.46
CA LEU A 141 4.98 14.08 -28.32
C LEU A 141 5.22 13.00 -27.27
N CYS A 142 6.22 13.23 -26.46
CA CYS A 142 6.62 12.32 -25.40
C CYS A 142 6.83 13.05 -24.07
N ASP A 143 6.76 12.29 -22.97
CA ASP A 143 7.16 12.67 -21.63
C ASP A 143 8.18 11.67 -21.07
N GLU A 144 8.98 12.10 -20.13
CA GLU A 144 9.93 11.24 -19.41
C GLU A 144 9.57 11.19 -17.93
N LEU A 145 9.27 10.00 -17.45
CA LEU A 145 8.98 9.73 -16.06
C LEU A 145 10.20 9.09 -15.40
N LYS A 146 10.56 9.58 -14.21
CA LYS A 146 11.66 9.06 -13.41
C LYS A 146 11.11 8.48 -12.13
N PHE A 147 11.60 7.30 -11.78
CA PHE A 147 11.25 6.58 -10.57
C PHE A 147 12.53 6.34 -9.76
N GLU A 148 12.47 6.70 -8.50
CA GLU A 148 13.48 6.39 -7.48
C GLU A 148 12.78 5.51 -6.45
N ILE A 149 12.97 4.20 -6.56
CA ILE A 149 12.19 3.20 -5.82
C ILE A 149 13.06 2.61 -4.72
N PRO A 150 12.79 2.94 -3.45
CA PRO A 150 13.46 2.29 -2.32
C PRO A 150 13.17 0.79 -2.29
N LEU A 151 14.18 -0.02 -1.95
CA LEU A 151 14.06 -1.48 -1.89
C LEU A 151 13.06 -1.95 -0.84
N ASP A 152 12.81 -1.16 0.19
CA ASP A 152 11.81 -1.45 1.23
C ASP A 152 10.40 -1.65 0.69
N ARG A 153 10.09 -1.07 -0.49
CA ARG A 153 8.81 -1.31 -1.19
C ARG A 153 8.62 -2.75 -1.66
N MET A 154 9.69 -3.53 -1.70
CA MET A 154 9.69 -4.96 -2.04
C MET A 154 9.85 -5.86 -0.81
N ALA A 155 9.87 -5.29 0.39
CA ALA A 155 9.99 -6.03 1.63
C ALA A 155 8.73 -6.84 1.96
N SER A 156 8.94 -7.92 2.71
CA SER A 156 7.89 -8.74 3.31
C SER A 156 8.04 -8.76 4.81
N PHE A 157 6.92 -8.84 5.53
CA PHE A 157 6.94 -8.94 6.98
C PHE A 157 6.96 -10.40 7.42
N ASP A 158 7.91 -10.76 8.27
CA ASP A 158 8.02 -12.08 8.88
C ASP A 158 7.41 -12.06 10.29
N ASP A 159 6.15 -12.43 10.41
CA ASP A 159 5.45 -12.55 11.68
C ASP A 159 5.76 -13.86 12.41
N SER A 160 6.15 -14.88 11.68
CA SER A 160 6.41 -16.23 12.19
C SER A 160 7.83 -16.46 12.69
N GLY A 161 8.80 -15.72 12.13
CA GLY A 161 10.23 -15.94 12.34
C GLY A 161 10.82 -17.03 11.44
N VAL A 162 10.09 -17.44 10.39
CA VAL A 162 10.53 -18.51 9.47
C VAL A 162 11.81 -18.14 8.73
N THR A 163 12.09 -16.85 8.51
CA THR A 163 13.34 -16.39 7.92
C THR A 163 14.49 -16.27 8.94
N GLY A 164 14.20 -16.39 10.23
CA GLY A 164 15.11 -16.10 11.34
C GLY A 164 14.95 -14.67 11.90
N HIS A 165 14.08 -13.85 11.33
CA HIS A 165 13.88 -12.43 11.65
C HIS A 165 12.43 -12.15 12.07
N ARG A 166 11.97 -12.76 13.18
CA ARG A 166 10.59 -12.58 13.64
C ARG A 166 10.26 -11.11 13.92
N ASN A 167 9.07 -10.69 13.50
CA ASN A 167 8.54 -9.32 13.60
C ASN A 167 9.40 -8.29 12.84
N CYS A 168 10.01 -8.68 11.73
CA CYS A 168 10.83 -7.81 10.91
C CYS A 168 10.28 -7.67 9.49
N TYR A 169 10.46 -6.50 8.89
CA TYR A 169 10.45 -6.37 7.45
C TYR A 169 11.78 -6.86 6.90
N VAL A 170 11.73 -7.77 5.94
CA VAL A 170 12.90 -8.40 5.33
C VAL A 170 12.84 -8.37 3.81
N LEU A 171 14.01 -8.31 3.17
CA LEU A 171 14.21 -8.71 1.79
C LEU A 171 14.86 -10.09 1.80
N GLU A 172 14.13 -11.12 1.37
CA GLU A 172 14.70 -12.48 1.33
C GLU A 172 15.74 -12.61 0.23
N ALA A 173 16.76 -13.44 0.46
CA ALA A 173 17.76 -13.79 -0.55
C ALA A 173 17.10 -14.37 -1.81
N GLY A 174 17.63 -14.04 -2.98
CA GLY A 174 17.18 -14.53 -4.28
C GLY A 174 17.01 -13.44 -5.33
N ASP A 175 16.29 -13.79 -6.38
CA ASP A 175 16.13 -13.00 -7.60
C ASP A 175 14.99 -12.00 -7.50
N TYR A 176 15.28 -10.77 -7.89
CA TYR A 176 14.36 -9.66 -7.95
C TYR A 176 14.27 -9.13 -9.36
N THR A 177 13.04 -8.95 -9.86
CA THR A 177 12.82 -8.38 -11.19
C THR A 177 11.85 -7.21 -11.10
N ILE A 178 12.18 -6.12 -11.79
CA ILE A 178 11.28 -4.96 -11.90
C ILE A 178 10.74 -4.88 -13.32
N HIS A 179 9.43 -4.68 -13.40
CA HIS A 179 8.68 -4.58 -14.64
C HIS A 179 8.01 -3.21 -14.75
N VAL A 180 7.94 -2.68 -15.96
CA VAL A 180 7.28 -1.40 -16.27
C VAL A 180 6.23 -1.60 -17.35
N GLY A 181 5.07 -1.00 -17.17
CA GLY A 181 3.99 -1.08 -18.14
C GLY A 181 2.82 -0.15 -17.82
N ASN A 182 1.65 -0.43 -18.37
CA ASN A 182 0.43 0.34 -18.13
C ASN A 182 -0.71 -0.48 -17.48
N SER A 183 -0.45 -1.74 -17.15
CA SER A 183 -1.30 -2.60 -16.33
C SER A 183 -0.48 -3.80 -15.85
N ILE A 184 -0.96 -4.56 -14.89
CA ILE A 184 -0.27 -5.75 -14.34
C ILE A 184 0.06 -6.79 -15.43
N ARG A 185 -0.73 -6.88 -16.50
CA ARG A 185 -0.57 -7.84 -17.60
C ARG A 185 0.15 -7.27 -18.82
N ASN A 186 0.29 -5.97 -18.92
CA ASN A 186 0.98 -5.33 -20.04
C ASN A 186 2.24 -4.63 -19.52
N THR A 187 3.25 -5.42 -19.23
CA THR A 187 4.54 -4.99 -18.68
C THR A 187 5.71 -5.57 -19.46
N THR A 188 6.84 -4.89 -19.34
CA THR A 188 8.15 -5.36 -19.84
C THR A 188 9.14 -5.33 -18.69
N GLU A 189 9.95 -6.37 -18.56
CA GLU A 189 11.07 -6.41 -17.63
C GLU A 189 12.07 -5.29 -17.94
N CYS A 190 12.55 -4.60 -16.92
CA CYS A 190 13.47 -3.49 -17.08
C CYS A 190 14.71 -3.55 -16.20
N LEU A 191 14.66 -4.28 -15.08
CA LEU A 191 15.77 -4.42 -14.15
C LEU A 191 15.71 -5.77 -13.48
N PHE A 192 16.86 -6.44 -13.40
CA PHE A 192 17.07 -7.66 -12.63
C PHE A 192 18.25 -7.46 -11.67
N PHE A 193 18.13 -7.99 -10.46
CA PHE A 193 19.22 -8.06 -9.50
C PHE A 193 19.00 -9.22 -8.53
N GLU A 194 20.06 -9.66 -7.90
CA GLU A 194 20.08 -10.75 -6.91
C GLU A 194 20.54 -10.22 -5.54
N LEU A 195 19.89 -10.69 -4.49
CA LEU A 195 20.38 -10.54 -3.12
C LEU A 195 20.94 -11.90 -2.63
N ALA A 196 22.22 -11.92 -2.31
CA ALA A 196 22.89 -13.14 -1.87
C ALA A 196 22.44 -13.62 -0.48
N GLU A 197 21.99 -12.71 0.37
CA GLU A 197 21.55 -12.97 1.74
C GLU A 197 20.26 -12.23 2.06
N THR A 198 19.49 -12.77 3.02
CA THR A 198 18.31 -12.08 3.56
C THR A 198 18.74 -10.87 4.37
N VAL A 199 18.14 -9.72 4.07
CA VAL A 199 18.42 -8.43 4.71
C VAL A 199 17.26 -8.04 5.62
N GLU A 200 17.56 -7.84 6.91
CA GLU A 200 16.62 -7.21 7.84
C GLU A 200 16.61 -5.70 7.61
N LEU A 201 15.45 -5.15 7.27
CA LEU A 201 15.30 -3.71 7.05
C LEU A 201 14.80 -2.98 8.30
N GLN A 202 13.83 -3.56 8.97
CA GLN A 202 13.22 -2.94 10.14
C GLN A 202 12.68 -4.02 11.08
N LYS A 203 13.09 -3.94 12.34
CA LYS A 203 12.52 -4.74 13.41
C LYS A 203 11.41 -3.97 14.09
N LEU A 204 10.27 -4.64 14.29
CA LEU A 204 9.11 -4.09 14.98
C LEU A 204 8.80 -4.90 16.22
N GLN A 205 7.93 -4.35 17.06
CA GLN A 205 7.29 -5.09 18.15
C GLN A 205 6.11 -5.89 17.59
N GLU A 206 5.83 -7.04 18.20
CA GLU A 206 4.61 -7.79 17.89
C GLU A 206 3.39 -6.93 18.23
N ALA A 207 2.49 -6.80 17.24
CA ALA A 207 1.22 -6.11 17.42
C ALA A 207 0.16 -6.76 16.53
N LEU A 208 -1.09 -6.74 16.97
CA LEU A 208 -2.25 -7.22 16.21
C LEU A 208 -2.15 -8.71 15.78
N ALA A 209 -1.32 -9.51 16.46
CA ALA A 209 -1.31 -10.95 16.22
C ALA A 209 -2.64 -11.57 16.68
N PRO A 210 -3.16 -12.60 15.98
CA PRO A 210 -4.43 -13.22 16.31
C PRO A 210 -4.39 -13.95 17.66
N TYR A 211 -5.50 -13.91 18.38
CA TYR A 211 -5.69 -14.69 19.63
C TYR A 211 -6.16 -16.13 19.37
N GLU A 212 -6.72 -16.37 18.18
CA GLU A 212 -7.25 -17.66 17.78
C GLU A 212 -6.58 -18.14 16.50
N LYS A 213 -6.34 -19.44 16.43
CA LYS A 213 -5.75 -20.07 15.26
C LYS A 213 -6.71 -20.08 14.09
N PHE A 214 -6.19 -19.76 12.94
CA PHE A 214 -6.82 -20.02 11.65
C PHE A 214 -5.72 -20.26 10.60
N ASP A 215 -6.12 -20.87 9.51
CA ASP A 215 -5.21 -21.15 8.40
C ASP A 215 -5.27 -20.02 7.37
N ARG A 216 -4.12 -19.50 6.99
CA ARG A 216 -3.97 -18.47 5.95
C ARG A 216 -3.36 -19.05 4.69
N MET A 217 -3.67 -18.43 3.55
CA MET A 217 -3.15 -18.82 2.25
C MET A 217 -1.64 -18.61 2.15
N LYS A 218 -0.98 -19.59 1.52
CA LYS A 218 0.44 -19.50 1.16
C LYS A 218 0.65 -20.10 -0.24
N PRO A 219 1.54 -19.53 -1.08
CA PRO A 219 1.84 -20.10 -2.37
C PRO A 219 2.74 -21.33 -2.24
N PHE A 220 2.43 -22.33 -3.03
CA PHE A 220 3.24 -23.51 -3.23
C PHE A 220 3.47 -23.72 -4.73
N CYS A 221 4.71 -23.93 -5.14
CA CYS A 221 5.06 -24.20 -6.52
C CYS A 221 5.14 -25.73 -6.74
N ASP A 222 4.30 -26.26 -7.61
CA ASP A 222 4.34 -27.69 -7.94
C ASP A 222 5.53 -28.04 -8.86
N GLU A 223 5.72 -29.33 -9.13
CA GLU A 223 6.79 -29.86 -9.98
C GLU A 223 6.76 -29.32 -11.42
N ASN A 224 5.62 -28.79 -11.87
CA ASN A 224 5.43 -28.23 -13.19
C ASN A 224 5.61 -26.70 -13.23
N GLY A 225 5.99 -26.08 -12.11
CA GLY A 225 6.13 -24.64 -11.97
C GLY A 225 4.79 -23.89 -11.83
N ARG A 226 3.69 -24.58 -11.52
CA ARG A 226 2.40 -23.96 -11.28
C ARG A 226 2.27 -23.55 -9.82
N MET A 227 1.84 -22.31 -9.61
CA MET A 227 1.53 -21.80 -8.27
C MET A 227 0.17 -22.33 -7.82
N LEU A 228 0.15 -23.03 -6.71
CA LEU A 228 -1.00 -23.55 -6.03
C LEU A 228 -1.15 -22.91 -4.66
N ILE A 229 -2.32 -23.07 -4.05
CA ILE A 229 -2.57 -22.61 -2.69
C ILE A 229 -2.31 -23.77 -1.74
N GLU A 230 -1.45 -23.56 -0.75
CA GLU A 230 -1.41 -24.32 0.49
C GLU A 230 -1.89 -23.42 1.64
N TYR A 231 -2.09 -24.01 2.80
CA TYR A 231 -2.52 -23.29 3.98
C TYR A 231 -1.52 -23.50 5.10
N GLU A 232 -1.21 -22.42 5.83
CA GLU A 232 -0.38 -22.49 7.03
C GLU A 232 -1.11 -21.90 8.23
N GLU A 233 -0.89 -22.46 9.41
CA GLU A 233 -1.45 -21.94 10.65
C GLU A 233 -0.84 -20.58 10.99
N THR A 234 -1.68 -19.60 11.33
CA THR A 234 -1.23 -18.24 11.70
C THR A 234 -0.50 -18.26 13.05
N PRO A 235 0.60 -17.49 13.18
CA PRO A 235 1.24 -17.28 14.49
C PRO A 235 0.28 -16.59 15.46
N LEU A 236 0.22 -17.10 16.69
CA LEU A 236 -0.59 -16.49 17.73
C LEU A 236 0.17 -15.39 18.47
N VAL A 237 -0.60 -14.52 19.11
CA VAL A 237 -0.10 -13.50 20.03
C VAL A 237 0.76 -14.14 21.14
N THR A 238 1.93 -13.53 21.39
CA THR A 238 2.88 -13.97 22.41
C THR A 238 3.09 -12.94 23.52
N VAL A 239 2.49 -11.76 23.38
CA VAL A 239 2.68 -10.61 24.27
C VAL A 239 1.35 -10.21 24.88
N ASP A 240 1.30 -9.99 26.18
CA ASP A 240 0.15 -9.32 26.79
C ASP A 240 0.19 -7.83 26.43
N MET A 241 -0.81 -7.38 25.68
CA MET A 241 -0.90 -5.99 25.21
C MET A 241 -1.28 -5.02 26.33
N TYR A 242 -1.90 -5.49 27.41
CA TYR A 242 -2.20 -4.66 28.58
C TYR A 242 -0.93 -4.40 29.38
N ASP A 243 -0.17 -5.46 29.68
CA ASP A 243 1.12 -5.33 30.38
C ASP A 243 2.08 -4.42 29.62
N ARG A 244 2.18 -4.60 28.28
CA ARG A 244 3.01 -3.73 27.46
C ARG A 244 2.58 -2.27 27.56
N ARG A 245 1.28 -2.00 27.44
CA ARG A 245 0.76 -0.64 27.52
C ARG A 245 1.04 0.00 28.87
N GLU A 246 0.89 -0.75 29.99
CA GLU A 246 1.24 -0.25 31.32
C GLU A 246 2.72 0.08 31.44
N GLN A 247 3.60 -0.74 30.86
CA GLN A 247 5.05 -0.52 30.88
C GLN A 247 5.50 0.66 30.01
N GLU A 248 4.73 0.98 28.98
CA GLU A 248 5.04 2.04 28.00
C GLU A 248 4.19 3.32 28.23
N LEU A 249 3.44 3.40 29.34
CA LEU A 249 2.73 4.64 29.67
C LEU A 249 3.72 5.81 29.77
N PRO A 250 3.44 6.94 29.11
CA PRO A 250 4.24 8.15 29.28
C PRO A 250 4.16 8.66 30.73
N GLU A 251 5.11 9.45 31.14
CA GLU A 251 5.03 10.18 32.40
C GLU A 251 3.77 11.05 32.43
N GLU A 252 3.10 11.09 33.59
CA GLU A 252 1.90 11.90 33.77
C GLU A 252 2.26 13.38 33.69
N ILE A 253 1.53 14.13 32.87
CA ILE A 253 1.63 15.59 32.79
C ILE A 253 0.59 16.19 33.72
N PRO A 254 0.99 16.83 34.84
CA PRO A 254 0.03 17.39 35.79
C PRO A 254 -0.80 18.52 35.17
N VAL A 255 -2.12 18.50 35.36
CA VAL A 255 -3.02 19.54 34.88
C VAL A 255 -2.73 20.87 35.62
N THR A 256 -2.44 21.92 34.87
CA THR A 256 -2.15 23.26 35.42
C THR A 256 -3.32 24.24 35.29
N GLY A 257 -4.34 23.88 34.52
CA GLY A 257 -5.38 24.79 34.04
C GLY A 257 -4.86 25.76 33.00
N ASP A 258 -5.76 26.53 32.43
CA ASP A 258 -5.46 27.49 31.35
C ASP A 258 -4.39 28.53 31.77
N LYS A 259 -3.29 28.54 31.07
CA LYS A 259 -2.20 29.48 31.20
C LYS A 259 -2.11 30.47 30.01
N GLY A 260 -3.04 30.34 29.06
CA GLY A 260 -3.06 31.13 27.84
C GLY A 260 -1.98 30.74 26.84
N ILE A 261 -1.33 29.58 26.99
CA ILE A 261 -0.31 29.10 26.06
C ILE A 261 -1.01 28.63 24.79
N MET A 262 -0.62 29.17 23.66
CA MET A 262 -1.16 28.78 22.36
C MET A 262 -0.22 27.82 21.64
N LEU A 263 -0.77 26.98 20.76
CA LEU A 263 0.05 26.09 19.91
C LEU A 263 1.07 26.88 19.06
N LEU A 264 0.76 28.14 18.77
CA LEU A 264 1.70 29.08 18.12
C LEU A 264 2.94 29.34 18.99
N ASP A 265 2.79 29.44 20.31
CA ASP A 265 3.91 29.67 21.24
C ASP A 265 4.83 28.47 21.27
N VAL A 266 4.27 27.25 21.17
CA VAL A 266 5.07 26.02 21.04
C VAL A 266 5.86 26.04 19.73
N ARG A 267 5.22 26.38 18.61
CA ARG A 267 5.90 26.49 17.31
C ARG A 267 7.00 27.51 17.30
N GLU A 268 6.83 28.62 18.03
CA GLU A 268 7.83 29.72 18.14
C GLU A 268 8.87 29.44 19.22
N GLY A 269 8.82 28.32 19.93
CA GLY A 269 9.75 27.92 20.97
C GLY A 269 9.62 28.72 22.28
N LYS A 270 8.49 29.40 22.51
CA LYS A 270 8.18 30.13 23.72
C LYS A 270 7.66 29.29 24.86
N ALA A 271 7.08 28.13 24.51
CA ALA A 271 6.58 27.09 25.42
C ALA A 271 6.89 25.72 24.88
N THR A 272 6.88 24.71 25.75
CA THR A 272 6.98 23.29 25.39
C THR A 272 5.61 22.71 25.04
N MET A 273 5.59 21.55 24.38
CA MET A 273 4.35 20.81 24.11
C MET A 273 3.72 20.35 25.42
N ASP A 274 4.52 19.92 26.40
CA ASP A 274 4.03 19.46 27.70
C ASP A 274 3.36 20.60 28.48
N GLU A 275 3.93 21.82 28.47
CA GLU A 275 3.32 22.99 29.07
C GLU A 275 1.99 23.36 28.38
N PHE A 276 1.91 23.19 27.06
CA PHE A 276 0.67 23.40 26.31
C PHE A 276 -0.38 22.35 26.66
N ILE A 277 -0.01 21.05 26.71
CA ILE A 277 -0.91 19.95 27.02
C ILE A 277 -1.39 20.04 28.48
N ALA A 278 -0.53 20.45 29.41
CA ALA A 278 -0.86 20.58 30.82
C ALA A 278 -2.03 21.53 31.14
N GLN A 279 -2.44 22.37 30.20
CA GLN A 279 -3.57 23.29 30.36
C GLN A 279 -4.93 22.62 30.21
N PHE A 280 -4.97 21.44 29.58
CA PHE A 280 -6.20 20.72 29.27
C PHE A 280 -6.51 19.70 30.36
N ASP A 281 -7.78 19.53 30.66
CA ASP A 281 -8.26 18.43 31.49
C ASP A 281 -8.53 17.16 30.64
N ASP A 282 -8.91 16.07 31.29
CA ASP A 282 -9.16 14.80 30.62
C ASP A 282 -10.30 14.87 29.60
N GLU A 283 -11.30 15.73 29.85
CA GLU A 283 -12.45 15.91 28.95
C GLU A 283 -12.01 16.63 27.66
N ASP A 284 -11.19 17.66 27.79
CA ASP A 284 -10.59 18.36 26.66
C ASP A 284 -9.71 17.42 25.83
N LEU A 285 -8.82 16.68 26.50
CA LEU A 285 -7.91 15.75 25.85
C LEU A 285 -8.67 14.62 25.13
N ALA A 286 -9.74 14.10 25.74
CA ALA A 286 -10.62 13.12 25.11
C ALA A 286 -11.28 13.67 23.85
N CYS A 287 -11.64 14.96 23.84
CA CYS A 287 -12.16 15.63 22.65
C CYS A 287 -11.11 15.72 21.52
N PHE A 288 -9.84 16.03 21.84
CA PHE A 288 -8.76 16.02 20.85
C PHE A 288 -8.55 14.64 20.22
N VAL A 289 -8.47 13.60 21.06
CA VAL A 289 -8.25 12.22 20.58
C VAL A 289 -9.41 11.71 19.75
N ARG A 290 -10.64 12.04 20.17
CA ARG A 290 -11.84 11.65 19.44
C ARG A 290 -11.98 12.35 18.09
N GLY A 291 -11.51 13.60 18.00
CA GLY A 291 -11.72 14.45 16.85
C GLY A 291 -13.17 14.90 16.68
N GLU A 292 -13.47 15.50 15.54
CA GLU A 292 -14.83 15.91 15.18
C GLU A 292 -15.67 14.70 14.75
N GLY A 293 -16.75 14.45 15.45
CA GLY A 293 -17.76 13.44 15.07
C GLY A 293 -19.05 14.06 14.60
N MET A 294 -19.62 13.61 13.50
CA MET A 294 -20.96 14.02 13.06
C MET A 294 -21.98 13.77 14.17
N GLY A 295 -22.66 14.84 14.60
CA GLY A 295 -23.69 14.77 15.64
C GLY A 295 -23.19 14.82 17.09
N SER A 296 -21.92 15.09 17.33
CA SER A 296 -21.42 15.34 18.67
C SER A 296 -21.79 16.76 19.13
N SER A 297 -22.48 16.85 20.28
CA SER A 297 -22.77 18.14 20.92
C SER A 297 -21.55 18.78 21.59
N LEU A 298 -20.49 18.01 21.81
CA LEU A 298 -19.26 18.45 22.47
C LEU A 298 -18.24 19.02 21.48
N VAL A 299 -18.37 18.68 20.20
CA VAL A 299 -17.45 19.07 19.13
C VAL A 299 -18.22 19.87 18.09
N THR A 300 -18.00 21.17 18.06
CA THR A 300 -18.57 22.09 17.08
C THR A 300 -17.45 22.82 16.32
N ALA A 301 -17.75 23.28 15.10
CA ALA A 301 -16.81 24.03 14.30
C ALA A 301 -16.21 25.21 15.11
N GLY A 302 -14.88 25.31 15.15
CA GLY A 302 -14.16 26.34 15.90
C GLY A 302 -13.78 25.95 17.32
N THR A 303 -14.13 24.74 17.80
CA THR A 303 -13.63 24.20 19.07
C THR A 303 -12.25 23.56 18.89
N ALA A 304 -11.52 23.33 20.00
CA ALA A 304 -10.18 22.76 19.96
C ALA A 304 -10.11 21.38 19.28
N SER A 305 -11.19 20.58 19.38
CA SER A 305 -11.30 19.25 18.76
C SER A 305 -12.00 19.26 17.38
N ALA A 306 -12.41 20.43 16.90
CA ALA A 306 -12.99 20.55 15.57
C ALA A 306 -11.90 20.70 14.53
N PHE A 307 -11.68 19.65 13.75
CA PHE A 307 -10.74 19.65 12.62
C PHE A 307 -11.38 20.19 11.34
N ALA A 308 -12.28 21.16 11.45
CA ALA A 308 -12.91 21.80 10.32
C ALA A 308 -11.85 22.41 9.40
N GLY A 309 -11.74 21.87 8.20
CA GLY A 309 -10.71 22.24 7.23
C GLY A 309 -9.55 21.23 7.12
N VAL A 310 -9.58 20.18 7.92
CA VAL A 310 -8.64 19.06 7.83
C VAL A 310 -9.34 17.77 7.33
N SER A 311 -10.66 17.83 7.18
CA SER A 311 -11.49 16.74 6.65
C SER A 311 -11.52 16.73 5.12
#